data_bce37300aaeb2c2932698c5ee669113e
#
_entry.id   bce37300aaeb2c2932698c5ee669113e
#
_cell.length_a   1.000
_cell.length_b   1.000
_cell.length_c   1.000
_cell.angle_alpha   90.00
_cell.angle_beta   90.00
_cell.angle_gamma   90.00
#
_symmetry.space_group_name_H-M   'P 1'
#
loop_
_entity.id
_entity.type
_entity.pdbx_description
1 polymer ?
#
loop_
_entity_poly.entity_id
_entity_poly.type
_entity_poly.pdbx_seq_one_letter_code
_entity_poly.pdbx_strand_id
1 'polypeptide(L)'
;MRRVIHFEIHAGDAQRAMNFYANLFDWKFQPYGPPDFYWLITTGEEGTPGINGGLVRRQGESPDPKAPIPVIAYVCTIDVENVDNTVAAVEKVGGSVALPKQAIPGLAWLAYLKDTEGNIFGVYQTDPNAK
;
A
#
# COMPACT_ATOMS: atom_id res chain seq x y z
N MET A 1 -16.51 -1.28 3.08
CA MET A 1 -16.57 -2.04 4.36
C MET A 1 -15.59 -1.55 5.41
N ARG A 2 -14.77 -0.61 5.12
CA ARG A 2 -13.79 -0.02 6.07
C ARG A 2 -12.87 -1.06 6.70
N ARG A 3 -12.45 -2.02 5.91
CA ARG A 3 -11.51 -3.07 6.35
C ARG A 3 -10.20 -2.93 5.59
N VAL A 4 -9.12 -3.45 6.19
CA VAL A 4 -7.85 -3.59 5.48
C VAL A 4 -8.02 -4.66 4.41
N ILE A 5 -7.80 -4.29 3.15
CA ILE A 5 -7.96 -5.20 2.00
C ILE A 5 -6.67 -5.40 1.22
N HIS A 6 -5.61 -4.66 1.53
CA HIS A 6 -4.39 -4.63 0.74
C HIS A 6 -3.25 -4.14 1.62
N PHE A 7 -2.04 -4.61 1.36
CA PHE A 7 -0.83 -4.08 1.99
C PHE A 7 0.19 -3.71 0.92
N GLU A 8 1.11 -2.81 1.26
CA GLU A 8 2.21 -2.48 0.37
C GLU A 8 3.56 -2.57 1.08
N ILE A 9 4.51 -3.20 0.43
CA ILE A 9 5.89 -3.31 0.87
C ILE A 9 6.71 -2.34 0.04
N HIS A 10 7.41 -1.41 0.70
CA HIS A 10 8.30 -0.49 0.03
C HIS A 10 9.72 -1.06 0.03
N ALA A 11 10.36 -1.12 -1.12
CA ALA A 11 11.67 -1.75 -1.27
C ALA A 11 12.60 -0.91 -2.12
N GLY A 12 13.80 -0.64 -1.60
CA GLY A 12 14.85 0.03 -2.37
C GLY A 12 15.38 -0.86 -3.48
N ASP A 13 15.55 -2.15 -3.19
CA ASP A 13 15.93 -3.17 -4.17
C ASP A 13 14.77 -4.16 -4.30
N ALA A 14 13.93 -3.93 -5.31
CA ALA A 14 12.72 -4.71 -5.50
C ALA A 14 13.01 -6.19 -5.77
N GLN A 15 14.01 -6.48 -6.60
CA GLN A 15 14.33 -7.87 -6.93
C GLN A 15 14.81 -8.63 -5.70
N ARG A 16 15.61 -8.03 -4.86
CA ARG A 16 16.08 -8.63 -3.61
C ARG A 16 14.91 -8.92 -2.67
N ALA A 17 13.98 -7.97 -2.54
CA ALA A 17 12.80 -8.14 -1.71
C ALA A 17 11.90 -9.26 -2.24
N MET A 18 11.65 -9.30 -3.56
CA MET A 18 10.83 -10.35 -4.17
C MET A 18 11.44 -11.73 -3.96
N ASN A 19 12.75 -11.86 -4.14
CA ASN A 19 13.45 -13.13 -3.90
C ASN A 19 13.30 -13.58 -2.45
N PHE A 20 13.41 -12.65 -1.52
CA PHE A 20 13.27 -12.94 -0.09
C PHE A 20 11.90 -13.57 0.22
N TYR A 21 10.82 -12.91 -0.19
CA TYR A 21 9.47 -13.38 0.12
C TYR A 21 9.08 -14.62 -0.68
N ALA A 22 9.50 -14.71 -1.94
CA ALA A 22 9.23 -15.89 -2.76
C ALA A 22 9.90 -17.14 -2.19
N ASN A 23 11.15 -17.01 -1.74
CA ASN A 23 11.90 -18.15 -1.20
C ASN A 23 11.37 -18.60 0.16
N LEU A 24 10.91 -17.67 1.00
CA LEU A 24 10.44 -18.00 2.35
C LEU A 24 8.98 -18.45 2.37
N PHE A 25 8.11 -17.79 1.60
CA PHE A 25 6.66 -17.95 1.73
C PHE A 25 5.98 -18.39 0.44
N ASP A 26 6.75 -18.57 -0.61
CA ASP A 26 6.22 -18.98 -1.93
C ASP A 26 5.24 -17.95 -2.52
N TRP A 27 5.40 -16.67 -2.14
CA TRP A 27 4.59 -15.60 -2.70
C TRP A 27 4.93 -15.38 -4.17
N LYS A 28 3.93 -14.99 -4.96
CA LYS A 28 4.08 -14.75 -6.40
C LYS A 28 4.01 -13.25 -6.67
N PHE A 29 4.82 -12.79 -7.61
CA PHE A 29 4.95 -11.38 -7.97
C PHE A 29 4.71 -11.21 -9.45
N GLN A 30 3.91 -10.21 -9.82
CA GLN A 30 3.57 -9.90 -11.20
C GLN A 30 3.70 -8.40 -11.45
N PRO A 31 4.51 -7.97 -12.44
CA PRO A 31 4.63 -6.55 -12.77
C PRO A 31 3.27 -5.94 -13.11
N TYR A 32 3.08 -4.70 -12.68
CA TYR A 32 1.86 -3.94 -12.95
C TYR A 32 2.22 -2.47 -13.19
N GLY A 33 1.64 -1.86 -14.24
CA GLY A 33 1.89 -0.47 -14.58
C GLY A 33 3.26 -0.21 -15.21
N PRO A 34 3.86 0.96 -14.98
CA PRO A 34 5.16 1.32 -15.56
C PRO A 34 6.24 0.30 -15.21
N PRO A 35 7.22 0.10 -16.10
CA PRO A 35 8.30 -0.85 -15.85
C PRO A 35 9.06 -0.55 -14.56
N ASP A 36 9.42 -1.60 -13.83
CA ASP A 36 10.34 -1.55 -12.71
C ASP A 36 9.90 -0.64 -11.56
N PHE A 37 8.59 -0.55 -11.32
CA PHE A 37 8.04 0.32 -10.29
C PHE A 37 7.11 -0.39 -9.31
N TYR A 38 6.20 -1.23 -9.79
CA TYR A 38 5.17 -1.88 -8.97
C TYR A 38 4.97 -3.34 -9.37
N TRP A 39 4.75 -4.20 -8.37
CA TRP A 39 4.45 -5.62 -8.58
C TRP A 39 3.27 -6.02 -7.69
N LEU A 40 2.30 -6.70 -8.28
CA LEU A 40 1.22 -7.31 -7.52
C LEU A 40 1.76 -8.53 -6.77
N ILE A 41 1.36 -8.67 -5.51
CA ILE A 41 1.75 -9.80 -4.66
C ILE A 41 0.54 -10.70 -4.44
N THR A 42 0.66 -11.96 -4.83
CA THR A 42 -0.31 -13.00 -4.50
C THR A 42 0.25 -13.82 -3.35
N THR A 43 -0.42 -13.81 -2.21
CA THR A 43 0.05 -14.49 -0.99
C THR A 43 -0.56 -15.87 -0.77
N GLY A 44 -1.64 -16.19 -1.50
CA GLY A 44 -2.30 -17.47 -1.38
C GLY A 44 -3.36 -17.66 -2.44
N GLU A 45 -4.05 -18.79 -2.40
CA GLU A 45 -5.11 -19.10 -3.34
C GLU A 45 -6.34 -18.25 -3.07
N GLU A 46 -7.04 -17.90 -4.14
CA GLU A 46 -8.30 -17.16 -4.06
C GLU A 46 -9.30 -17.93 -3.19
N GLY A 47 -10.01 -17.19 -2.32
CA GLY A 47 -10.98 -17.77 -1.42
C GLY A 47 -10.43 -18.29 -0.11
N THR A 48 -9.11 -18.32 0.07
CA THR A 48 -8.49 -18.67 1.36
C THR A 48 -8.32 -17.43 2.22
N PRO A 49 -8.26 -17.58 3.56
CA PRO A 49 -8.05 -16.45 4.45
C PRO A 49 -6.73 -15.73 4.17
N GLY A 50 -6.79 -14.39 4.20
CA GLY A 50 -5.62 -13.56 3.97
C GLY A 50 -5.89 -12.46 2.96
N ILE A 51 -4.88 -11.63 2.71
CA ILE A 51 -4.98 -10.56 1.71
C ILE A 51 -3.76 -10.61 0.79
N ASN A 52 -3.95 -10.12 -0.42
CA ASN A 52 -2.87 -9.88 -1.36
C ASN A 52 -2.39 -8.43 -1.22
N GLY A 53 -1.27 -8.12 -1.84
CA GLY A 53 -0.71 -6.78 -1.72
C GLY A 53 0.07 -6.35 -2.94
N GLY A 54 0.94 -5.37 -2.73
CA GLY A 54 1.82 -4.86 -3.75
C GLY A 54 3.21 -4.60 -3.18
N LEU A 55 4.20 -4.68 -4.05
CA LEU A 55 5.55 -4.24 -3.75
C LEU A 55 5.81 -3.03 -4.63
N VAL A 56 6.28 -1.95 -4.01
CA VAL A 56 6.54 -0.71 -4.72
C VAL A 56 7.96 -0.25 -4.45
N ARG A 57 8.59 0.28 -5.48
CA ARG A 57 9.94 0.85 -5.33
C ARG A 57 9.89 2.02 -4.35
N ARG A 58 10.71 1.95 -3.31
CA ARG A 58 10.76 2.97 -2.27
C ARG A 58 11.20 4.31 -2.85
N GLN A 59 10.48 5.35 -2.47
CA GLN A 59 10.89 6.71 -2.74
C GLN A 59 11.80 7.17 -1.59
N GLY A 60 13.02 7.56 -1.91
CA GLY A 60 14.01 7.96 -0.92
C GLY A 60 14.88 6.81 -0.44
N GLU A 61 15.63 7.05 0.62
CA GLU A 61 16.60 6.09 1.14
C GLU A 61 15.93 4.95 1.91
N SER A 62 16.48 3.75 1.73
CA SER A 62 16.07 2.60 2.53
C SER A 62 16.73 2.66 3.90
N PRO A 63 16.02 2.23 4.96
CA PRO A 63 16.63 2.10 6.28
C PRO A 63 17.73 1.03 6.24
N ASP A 64 18.74 1.20 7.11
CA ASP A 64 19.73 0.15 7.34
C ASP A 64 19.04 -0.97 8.14
N PRO A 65 18.95 -2.20 7.59
CA PRO A 65 18.25 -3.28 8.28
C PRO A 65 18.90 -3.72 9.59
N LYS A 66 20.13 -3.26 9.87
CA LYS A 66 20.86 -3.61 11.10
C LYS A 66 20.89 -2.46 12.10
N ALA A 67 20.44 -1.28 11.72
CA ALA A 67 20.42 -0.13 12.65
C ALA A 67 19.25 -0.22 13.63
N PRO A 68 19.40 0.27 14.87
CA PRO A 68 18.27 0.40 15.77
C PRO A 68 17.38 1.55 15.31
N ILE A 69 16.24 1.21 14.73
CA ILE A 69 15.30 2.16 14.14
C ILE A 69 13.89 1.94 14.70
N PRO A 70 13.02 2.95 14.63
CA PRO A 70 11.59 2.75 14.91
C PRO A 70 10.99 1.70 13.97
N VAL A 71 9.88 1.11 14.38
CA VAL A 71 9.18 0.15 13.54
C VAL A 71 8.89 0.77 12.18
N ILE A 72 9.35 0.10 11.12
CA ILE A 72 9.03 0.42 9.73
C ILE A 72 8.25 -0.77 9.19
N ALA A 73 6.98 -0.55 8.91
CA ALA A 73 6.03 -1.62 8.61
C ALA A 73 5.43 -1.45 7.22
N TYR A 74 4.65 -2.44 6.81
CA TYR A 74 3.91 -2.35 5.56
C TYR A 74 2.77 -1.33 5.68
N VAL A 75 2.50 -0.63 4.59
CA VAL A 75 1.36 0.29 4.52
C VAL A 75 0.11 -0.53 4.26
N CYS A 76 -0.87 -0.44 5.14
CA CYS A 76 -2.16 -1.09 4.97
C CYS A 76 -3.15 -0.15 4.29
N THR A 77 -3.95 -0.66 3.37
CA THR A 77 -4.97 0.09 2.65
C THR A 77 -6.36 -0.33 3.11
N ILE A 78 -7.20 0.67 3.39
CA ILE A 78 -8.54 0.50 3.91
C ILE A 78 -9.55 0.85 2.81
N ASP A 79 -10.49 -0.04 2.57
CA ASP A 79 -11.59 0.18 1.64
C ASP A 79 -12.60 1.17 2.23
N VAL A 80 -12.87 2.26 1.52
CA VAL A 80 -13.79 3.31 1.95
C VAL A 80 -14.80 3.64 0.85
N GLU A 81 -15.95 4.17 1.23
CA GLU A 81 -16.99 4.56 0.27
C GLU A 81 -16.61 5.80 -0.54
N ASN A 82 -15.93 6.75 0.10
CA ASN A 82 -15.58 8.03 -0.52
C ASN A 82 -14.27 8.55 0.03
N VAL A 83 -13.27 8.67 -0.83
CA VAL A 83 -11.93 9.13 -0.43
C VAL A 83 -11.97 10.58 0.05
N ASP A 84 -12.68 11.47 -0.65
CA ASP A 84 -12.73 12.88 -0.28
C ASP A 84 -13.32 13.08 1.13
N ASN A 85 -14.42 12.39 1.42
CA ASN A 85 -15.05 12.45 2.74
C ASN A 85 -14.13 11.88 3.82
N THR A 86 -13.41 10.80 3.50
CA THR A 86 -12.47 10.18 4.43
C THR A 86 -11.30 11.12 4.73
N VAL A 87 -10.73 11.76 3.71
CA VAL A 87 -9.64 12.73 3.89
C VAL A 87 -10.09 13.86 4.82
N ALA A 88 -11.26 14.44 4.55
CA ALA A 88 -11.80 15.52 5.39
C ALA A 88 -12.01 15.07 6.84
N ALA A 89 -12.54 13.84 7.04
CA ALA A 89 -12.75 13.29 8.37
C ALA A 89 -11.43 13.06 9.12
N VAL A 90 -10.41 12.55 8.43
CA VAL A 90 -9.08 12.31 9.01
C VAL A 90 -8.45 13.63 9.48
N GLU A 91 -8.50 14.66 8.64
CA GLU A 91 -7.95 15.98 9.00
C GLU A 91 -8.68 16.58 10.21
N LYS A 92 -9.99 16.37 10.29
CA LYS A 92 -10.81 16.89 11.40
C LYS A 92 -10.44 16.26 12.75
N VAL A 93 -9.96 15.03 12.76
CA VAL A 93 -9.63 14.30 14.01
C VAL A 93 -8.13 14.22 14.27
N GLY A 94 -7.33 15.07 13.60
CA GLY A 94 -5.91 15.22 13.91
C GLY A 94 -4.94 14.46 13.01
N GLY A 95 -5.43 13.78 12.01
CA GLY A 95 -4.57 13.17 10.99
C GLY A 95 -4.18 14.16 9.91
N SER A 96 -3.43 13.70 8.92
CA SER A 96 -2.95 14.53 7.82
C SER A 96 -2.83 13.76 6.52
N VAL A 97 -2.60 14.46 5.42
CA VAL A 97 -2.41 13.86 4.09
C VAL A 97 -0.92 13.62 3.86
N ALA A 98 -0.57 12.40 3.49
CA ALA A 98 0.79 12.03 3.07
C ALA A 98 0.93 12.08 1.54
N LEU A 99 -0.07 11.55 0.81
CA LEU A 99 -0.15 11.62 -0.64
C LEU A 99 -1.59 11.97 -1.01
N PRO A 100 -1.81 13.10 -1.74
CA PRO A 100 -3.15 13.51 -2.12
C PRO A 100 -3.86 12.47 -2.99
N LYS A 101 -5.18 12.58 -3.05
CA LYS A 101 -6.03 11.72 -3.87
C LYS A 101 -5.49 11.60 -5.30
N GLN A 102 -5.38 10.38 -5.78
CA GLN A 102 -4.95 10.05 -7.13
C GLN A 102 -5.88 9.00 -7.72
N ALA A 103 -6.01 9.01 -9.03
CA ALA A 103 -6.75 7.97 -9.74
C ALA A 103 -5.84 6.77 -10.01
N ILE A 104 -6.40 5.57 -9.83
CA ILE A 104 -5.93 4.38 -10.51
C ILE A 104 -6.91 4.21 -11.67
N PRO A 105 -6.53 4.63 -12.90
CA PRO A 105 -7.48 4.80 -13.98
C PRO A 105 -8.34 3.55 -14.24
N GLY A 106 -9.65 3.75 -14.30
CA GLY A 106 -10.60 2.69 -14.55
C GLY A 106 -10.86 1.76 -13.37
N LEU A 107 -10.23 2.00 -12.21
CA LEU A 107 -10.34 1.12 -11.05
C LEU A 107 -10.79 1.83 -9.78
N ALA A 108 -10.09 2.91 -9.39
CA ALA A 108 -10.28 3.44 -8.06
C ALA A 108 -9.67 4.83 -7.87
N TRP A 109 -10.02 5.42 -6.73
CA TRP A 109 -9.33 6.58 -6.14
C TRP A 109 -8.54 6.12 -4.93
N LEU A 110 -7.36 6.67 -4.77
CA LEU A 110 -6.42 6.31 -3.70
C LEU A 110 -5.86 7.56 -3.06
N ALA A 111 -5.64 7.53 -1.75
CA ALA A 111 -4.85 8.53 -1.04
C ALA A 111 -4.06 7.86 0.08
N TYR A 112 -2.92 8.43 0.44
CA TYR A 112 -2.20 8.04 1.65
C TYR A 112 -2.36 9.11 2.71
N LEU A 113 -2.67 8.69 3.90
CA LEU A 113 -2.95 9.54 5.04
C LEU A 113 -2.05 9.15 6.21
N LYS A 114 -1.98 10.02 7.21
CA LYS A 114 -1.28 9.72 8.47
C LYS A 114 -2.27 9.78 9.61
N ASP A 115 -2.14 8.87 10.54
CA ASP A 115 -2.88 8.92 11.79
C ASP A 115 -2.23 9.93 12.75
N THR A 116 -2.77 10.04 13.98
CA THR A 116 -2.24 10.97 14.98
C THR A 116 -0.85 10.60 15.48
N GLU A 117 -0.39 9.38 15.22
CA GLU A 117 0.91 8.88 15.65
C GLU A 117 1.96 8.87 14.54
N GLY A 118 1.61 9.43 13.37
CA GLY A 118 2.51 9.50 12.23
C GLY A 118 2.56 8.26 11.35
N ASN A 119 1.73 7.26 11.62
CA ASN A 119 1.68 6.07 10.78
C ASN A 119 0.95 6.35 9.48
N ILE A 120 1.52 5.89 8.37
CA ILE A 120 0.91 6.02 7.04
C ILE A 120 -0.04 4.84 6.79
N PHE A 121 -1.23 5.16 6.29
CA PHE A 121 -2.16 4.15 5.77
C PHE A 121 -2.80 4.65 4.48
N GLY A 122 -3.28 3.74 3.66
CA GLY A 122 -3.96 4.06 2.42
C GLY A 122 -5.47 3.99 2.57
N VAL A 123 -6.19 4.78 1.78
CA VAL A 123 -7.64 4.64 1.62
C VAL A 123 -7.95 4.48 0.14
N TYR A 124 -8.92 3.62 -0.17
CA TYR A 124 -9.19 3.15 -1.52
C TYR A 124 -10.70 3.15 -1.76
N GLN A 125 -11.12 3.83 -2.81
CA GLN A 125 -12.52 3.89 -3.23
C GLN A 125 -12.64 3.28 -4.61
N THR A 126 -13.34 2.15 -4.73
CA THR A 126 -13.61 1.54 -6.02
C THR A 126 -14.44 2.48 -6.87
N ASP A 127 -13.96 2.79 -8.08
CA ASP A 127 -14.66 3.63 -9.04
C ASP A 127 -14.18 3.31 -10.45
N PRO A 128 -15.00 2.62 -11.26
CA PRO A 128 -14.62 2.31 -12.65
C PRO A 128 -14.47 3.54 -13.53
N ASN A 129 -14.93 4.71 -13.08
CA ASN A 129 -14.82 5.97 -13.81
C ASN A 129 -13.64 6.83 -13.34
N ALA A 130 -12.79 6.36 -12.45
CA ALA A 130 -11.61 7.10 -12.01
C ALA A 130 -10.67 7.36 -13.20
N LYS A 131 -10.14 8.60 -13.26
CA LYS A 131 -9.31 9.06 -14.40
C LYS A 131 -8.03 9.70 -13.95
#